data_2d919c0b852ad303da26bbc4c2b5bf9c
#
_entry.id   2d919c0b852ad303da26bbc4c2b5bf9c
#
_cell.length_a   1.000
_cell.length_b   1.000
_cell.length_c   1.000
_cell.angle_alpha   90.00
_cell.angle_beta   90.00
_cell.angle_gamma   90.00
#
_symmetry.space_group_name_H-M   'P 1'
#
loop_
_entity.id
_entity.type
_entity.pdbx_description
1 polymer ?
#
loop_
_entity_poly.entity_id
_entity_poly.type
_entity_poly.pdbx_seq_one_letter_code
_entity_poly.pdbx_strand_id
1 'polypeptide(L)'
;MKAGGVGFLRKLVFLLAAGLLAFAALTVSAEDPWLRDGADGTPEVQLYFFWSLTCPHCTAAHPHIEAIPQARPWVRLHALELSRHPEHLGRYEAMARALGEQAAAVPALIFCGEMHVGWDGDEVTGAMIRQRLDACRARAAGGPATAAVPPVPSTIDLPLIGALDSACLSLPALTLLLAGLDAFNPCAFFVLLFLLSMMAHQ
;
A
#
# COMPACT_ATOMS: atom_id res chain seq x y z
N MET A 1 -10.96 15.82 66.60
CA MET A 1 -11.12 16.50 65.31
C MET A 1 -10.14 15.89 64.31
N LYS A 2 -10.54 14.93 63.46
CA LYS A 2 -9.81 14.46 62.24
C LYS A 2 -10.59 13.30 61.56
N ALA A 3 -11.76 13.57 61.02
CA ALA A 3 -12.52 12.55 60.27
C ALA A 3 -12.98 13.05 58.86
N GLY A 4 -12.54 14.24 58.44
CA GLY A 4 -12.98 14.84 57.15
C GLY A 4 -12.15 14.46 55.92
N GLY A 5 -10.89 14.01 56.06
CA GLY A 5 -9.96 13.84 54.93
C GLY A 5 -10.19 12.62 54.08
N VAL A 6 -10.59 11.49 54.68
CA VAL A 6 -10.73 10.21 53.93
C VAL A 6 -11.92 10.21 52.99
N GLY A 7 -13.02 10.87 53.41
CA GLY A 7 -14.24 10.98 52.58
C GLY A 7 -14.06 11.87 51.35
N PHE A 8 -13.27 12.93 51.51
CA PHE A 8 -12.95 13.87 50.38
C PHE A 8 -12.03 13.19 49.36
N LEU A 9 -10.99 12.51 49.81
CA LEU A 9 -10.04 11.80 48.94
C LEU A 9 -10.75 10.69 48.13
N ARG A 10 -11.67 9.94 48.79
CA ARG A 10 -12.46 8.89 48.13
C ARG A 10 -13.40 9.43 47.06
N LYS A 11 -14.03 10.59 47.29
CA LYS A 11 -14.86 11.27 46.27
C LYS A 11 -14.02 11.81 45.11
N LEU A 12 -12.85 12.35 45.40
CA LEU A 12 -11.91 12.86 44.35
C LEU A 12 -11.41 11.71 43.45
N VAL A 13 -11.05 10.56 44.02
CA VAL A 13 -10.61 9.37 43.27
C VAL A 13 -11.77 8.83 42.41
N PHE A 14 -13.01 8.80 42.93
CA PHE A 14 -14.17 8.37 42.16
C PHE A 14 -14.49 9.33 41.00
N LEU A 15 -14.35 10.63 41.18
CA LEU A 15 -14.57 11.61 40.14
C LEU A 15 -13.47 11.56 39.04
N LEU A 16 -12.21 11.33 39.42
CA LEU A 16 -11.12 11.12 38.49
C LEU A 16 -11.24 9.81 37.71
N ALA A 17 -11.65 8.72 38.38
CA ALA A 17 -11.90 7.45 37.73
C ALA A 17 -13.11 7.50 36.77
N ALA A 18 -14.19 8.19 37.14
CA ALA A 18 -15.35 8.42 36.27
C ALA A 18 -14.99 9.30 35.06
N GLY A 19 -14.15 10.32 35.24
CA GLY A 19 -13.65 11.17 34.16
C GLY A 19 -12.75 10.41 33.18
N LEU A 20 -11.90 9.50 33.70
CA LEU A 20 -11.03 8.67 32.86
C LEU A 20 -11.83 7.63 32.04
N LEU A 21 -12.88 7.05 32.64
CA LEU A 21 -13.80 6.14 31.95
C LEU A 21 -14.65 6.85 30.89
N ALA A 22 -15.05 8.09 31.12
CA ALA A 22 -15.79 8.90 30.13
C ALA A 22 -14.91 9.33 28.95
N PHE A 23 -13.62 9.54 29.18
CA PHE A 23 -12.66 9.89 28.10
C PHE A 23 -12.33 8.70 27.20
N ALA A 24 -12.40 7.46 27.72
CA ALA A 24 -12.17 6.25 26.93
C ALA A 24 -13.33 5.90 25.97
N ALA A 25 -14.50 6.53 26.11
CA ALA A 25 -15.68 6.25 25.28
C ALA A 25 -15.78 7.12 24.02
N LEU A 26 -14.88 8.09 23.81
CA LEU A 26 -14.76 8.87 22.58
C LEU A 26 -13.80 8.19 21.60
N THR A 27 -14.03 6.91 21.32
CA THR A 27 -13.52 6.34 20.08
C THR A 27 -14.33 6.95 18.94
N VAL A 28 -13.85 8.06 18.41
CA VAL A 28 -14.27 8.54 17.09
C VAL A 28 -13.93 7.42 16.13
N SER A 29 -14.95 6.68 15.69
CA SER A 29 -14.81 5.82 14.51
C SER A 29 -14.44 6.78 13.38
N ALA A 30 -13.16 6.84 13.04
CA ALA A 30 -12.74 7.49 11.81
C ALA A 30 -13.46 6.73 10.69
N GLU A 31 -14.44 7.37 10.06
CA GLU A 31 -15.06 6.82 8.86
C GLU A 31 -13.94 6.51 7.88
N ASP A 32 -13.81 5.23 7.53
CA ASP A 32 -12.80 4.80 6.58
C ASP A 32 -13.13 5.45 5.22
N PRO A 33 -12.28 6.35 4.69
CA PRO A 33 -12.58 7.06 3.45
C PRO A 33 -12.72 6.13 2.24
N TRP A 34 -12.31 4.86 2.40
CA TRP A 34 -12.35 3.83 1.38
C TRP A 34 -13.64 3.02 1.37
N LEU A 35 -14.43 3.13 2.43
CA LEU A 35 -15.68 2.40 2.63
C LEU A 35 -16.82 3.39 2.79
N ARG A 36 -17.93 3.13 2.12
CA ARG A 36 -19.18 3.87 2.30
C ARG A 36 -20.32 2.87 2.43
N ASP A 37 -21.34 3.24 3.16
CA ASP A 37 -22.58 2.48 3.17
C ASP A 37 -23.30 2.71 1.84
N GLY A 38 -23.51 1.61 1.11
CA GLY A 38 -24.36 1.61 -0.08
C GLY A 38 -25.83 1.85 0.27
N ALA A 39 -26.63 2.12 -0.74
CA ALA A 39 -28.07 2.41 -0.57
C ALA A 39 -28.86 1.26 0.09
N ASP A 40 -28.33 0.06 0.02
CA ASP A 40 -28.88 -1.18 0.60
C ASP A 40 -28.25 -1.55 1.97
N GLY A 41 -27.41 -0.66 2.52
CA GLY A 41 -26.68 -0.91 3.78
C GLY A 41 -25.51 -1.88 3.63
N THR A 42 -25.15 -2.27 2.43
CA THR A 42 -23.95 -3.08 2.18
C THR A 42 -22.72 -2.19 1.97
N PRO A 43 -21.52 -2.61 2.43
CA PRO A 43 -20.31 -1.81 2.23
C PRO A 43 -19.95 -1.64 0.75
N GLU A 44 -19.85 -0.40 0.29
CA GLU A 44 -19.27 -0.03 -1.00
C GLU A 44 -17.79 0.32 -0.83
N VAL A 45 -16.94 -0.25 -1.68
CA VAL A 45 -15.50 0.03 -1.71
C VAL A 45 -15.21 1.10 -2.75
N GLN A 46 -14.50 2.15 -2.34
CA GLN A 46 -14.09 3.24 -3.22
C GLN A 46 -12.74 2.88 -3.86
N LEU A 47 -12.70 2.78 -5.20
CA LEU A 47 -11.50 2.53 -6.00
C LEU A 47 -11.17 3.80 -6.80
N TYR A 48 -10.02 4.39 -6.55
CA TYR A 48 -9.52 5.54 -7.29
C TYR A 48 -8.46 5.08 -8.29
N PHE A 49 -8.64 5.43 -9.56
CA PHE A 49 -7.73 5.13 -10.64
C PHE A 49 -7.22 6.43 -11.25
N PHE A 50 -5.96 6.77 -10.96
CA PHE A 50 -5.26 7.92 -11.54
C PHE A 50 -4.49 7.49 -12.77
N TRP A 51 -4.73 8.14 -13.88
CA TRP A 51 -4.19 7.74 -15.17
C TRP A 51 -3.93 8.94 -16.08
N SER A 52 -3.22 8.72 -17.19
CA SER A 52 -2.93 9.75 -18.21
C SER A 52 -3.14 9.16 -19.60
N LEU A 53 -3.66 9.98 -20.50
CA LEU A 53 -3.86 9.63 -21.92
C LEU A 53 -2.56 9.31 -22.65
N THR A 54 -1.43 9.89 -22.22
CA THR A 54 -0.12 9.70 -22.83
C THR A 54 0.66 8.53 -22.27
N CYS A 55 0.11 7.82 -21.28
CA CYS A 55 0.77 6.72 -20.61
C CYS A 55 0.34 5.37 -21.25
N PRO A 56 1.23 4.61 -21.89
CA PRO A 56 0.89 3.32 -22.51
C PRO A 56 0.37 2.28 -21.51
N HIS A 57 0.97 2.21 -20.32
CA HIS A 57 0.51 1.32 -19.24
C HIS A 57 -0.88 1.67 -18.74
N CYS A 58 -1.23 2.97 -18.72
CA CYS A 58 -2.58 3.42 -18.37
C CYS A 58 -3.60 2.97 -19.43
N THR A 59 -3.26 3.09 -20.71
CA THR A 59 -4.12 2.64 -21.81
C THR A 59 -4.36 1.13 -21.74
N ALA A 60 -3.33 0.35 -21.40
CA ALA A 60 -3.46 -1.09 -21.21
C ALA A 60 -4.32 -1.46 -19.99
N ALA A 61 -4.19 -0.71 -18.88
CA ALA A 61 -4.94 -0.95 -17.65
C ALA A 61 -6.43 -0.58 -17.77
N HIS A 62 -6.74 0.49 -18.50
CA HIS A 62 -8.04 1.16 -18.52
C HIS A 62 -9.23 0.22 -18.73
N PRO A 63 -9.29 -0.61 -19.79
CA PRO A 63 -10.46 -1.49 -20.03
C PRO A 63 -10.67 -2.51 -18.91
N HIS A 64 -9.60 -3.00 -18.29
CA HIS A 64 -9.67 -3.98 -17.22
C HIS A 64 -10.16 -3.37 -15.91
N ILE A 65 -9.70 -2.14 -15.60
CA ILE A 65 -10.14 -1.41 -14.40
C ILE A 65 -11.59 -0.97 -14.54
N GLU A 66 -12.03 -0.51 -15.70
CA GLU A 66 -13.44 -0.14 -15.97
C GLU A 66 -14.39 -1.33 -15.92
N ALA A 67 -13.90 -2.54 -16.18
CA ALA A 67 -14.70 -3.75 -16.07
C ALA A 67 -14.95 -4.21 -14.61
N ILE A 68 -14.16 -3.73 -13.64
CA ILE A 68 -14.29 -4.16 -12.23
C ILE A 68 -15.69 -3.90 -11.66
N PRO A 69 -16.31 -2.71 -11.79
CA PRO A 69 -17.65 -2.46 -11.27
C PRO A 69 -18.74 -3.32 -11.92
N GLN A 70 -18.54 -3.76 -13.16
CA GLN A 70 -19.50 -4.64 -13.85
C GLN A 70 -19.57 -6.03 -13.21
N ALA A 71 -18.42 -6.57 -12.81
CA ALA A 71 -18.31 -7.85 -12.12
C ALA A 71 -18.48 -7.72 -10.59
N ARG A 72 -18.28 -6.51 -10.05
CA ARG A 72 -18.33 -6.16 -8.62
C ARG A 72 -19.14 -4.89 -8.40
N PRO A 73 -20.48 -4.94 -8.43
CA PRO A 73 -21.34 -3.74 -8.34
C PRO A 73 -21.17 -2.92 -7.07
N TRP A 74 -20.54 -3.50 -6.04
CA TRP A 74 -20.20 -2.85 -4.79
C TRP A 74 -18.88 -2.06 -4.85
N VAL A 75 -18.16 -2.06 -5.97
CA VAL A 75 -17.00 -1.21 -6.21
C VAL A 75 -17.45 0.08 -6.88
N ARG A 76 -17.13 1.21 -6.27
CA ARG A 76 -17.34 2.53 -6.84
C ARG A 76 -16.04 3.03 -7.44
N LEU A 77 -15.93 2.97 -8.77
CA LEU A 77 -14.75 3.42 -9.51
C LEU A 77 -14.76 4.93 -9.72
N HIS A 78 -13.65 5.57 -9.41
CA HIS A 78 -13.32 6.96 -9.70
C HIS A 78 -12.12 7.00 -10.65
N ALA A 79 -12.36 7.03 -11.96
CA ALA A 79 -11.32 7.16 -12.97
C ALA A 79 -10.97 8.64 -13.16
N LEU A 80 -9.77 9.04 -12.76
CA LEU A 80 -9.30 10.42 -12.70
C LEU A 80 -8.13 10.63 -13.67
N GLU A 81 -8.43 11.22 -14.81
CA GLU A 81 -7.44 11.54 -15.84
C GLU A 81 -6.64 12.79 -15.44
N LEU A 82 -5.30 12.74 -15.54
CA LEU A 82 -4.41 13.80 -15.04
C LEU A 82 -3.91 14.77 -16.10
N SER A 83 -3.79 14.34 -17.37
CA SER A 83 -3.17 15.18 -18.41
C SER A 83 -4.06 16.32 -18.89
N ARG A 84 -5.39 16.12 -18.90
CA ARG A 84 -6.38 17.13 -19.26
C ARG A 84 -7.08 17.76 -18.06
N HIS A 85 -6.94 17.15 -16.90
CA HIS A 85 -7.60 17.52 -15.65
C HIS A 85 -6.58 17.71 -14.54
N PRO A 86 -5.79 18.83 -14.57
CA PRO A 86 -4.74 19.08 -13.58
C PRO A 86 -5.27 19.21 -12.14
N GLU A 87 -6.56 19.50 -11.97
CA GLU A 87 -7.22 19.50 -10.68
C GLU A 87 -7.23 18.14 -9.99
N HIS A 88 -7.18 17.05 -10.77
CA HIS A 88 -7.10 15.69 -10.23
C HIS A 88 -5.74 15.38 -9.59
N LEU A 89 -4.67 16.07 -10.02
CA LEU A 89 -3.33 15.88 -9.47
C LEU A 89 -3.29 16.23 -7.98
N GLY A 90 -3.90 17.36 -7.59
CA GLY A 90 -3.97 17.75 -6.18
C GLY A 90 -4.68 16.70 -5.31
N ARG A 91 -5.71 16.05 -5.86
CA ARG A 91 -6.40 14.95 -5.17
C ARG A 91 -5.49 13.71 -5.05
N TYR A 92 -4.78 13.34 -6.13
CA TYR A 92 -3.82 12.24 -6.12
C TYR A 92 -2.74 12.44 -5.06
N GLU A 93 -2.12 13.65 -5.06
CA GLU A 93 -1.09 14.01 -4.07
C GLU A 93 -1.61 13.96 -2.62
N ALA A 94 -2.82 14.47 -2.39
CA ALA A 94 -3.43 14.46 -1.06
C ALA A 94 -3.68 13.02 -0.57
N MET A 95 -4.21 12.17 -1.44
CA MET A 95 -4.50 10.76 -1.11
C MET A 95 -3.23 9.95 -0.90
N ALA A 96 -2.22 10.09 -1.77
CA ALA A 96 -0.92 9.45 -1.61
C ALA A 96 -0.25 9.86 -0.30
N ARG A 97 -0.22 11.16 0.01
CA ARG A 97 0.35 11.68 1.26
C ARG A 97 -0.36 11.16 2.50
N ALA A 98 -1.68 10.98 2.46
CA ALA A 98 -2.43 10.41 3.57
C ALA A 98 -2.05 8.94 3.85
N LEU A 99 -1.53 8.23 2.85
CA LEU A 99 -1.01 6.87 2.96
C LEU A 99 0.51 6.80 3.26
N GLY A 100 1.18 7.95 3.38
CA GLY A 100 2.64 8.01 3.52
C GLY A 100 3.40 7.77 2.22
N GLU A 101 2.70 7.84 1.07
CA GLU A 101 3.21 7.56 -0.25
C GLU A 101 3.40 8.85 -1.07
N GLN A 102 4.00 8.75 -2.25
CA GLN A 102 4.20 9.86 -3.17
C GLN A 102 3.44 9.64 -4.49
N ALA A 103 2.78 10.69 -4.97
CA ALA A 103 2.11 10.71 -6.28
C ALA A 103 3.14 10.88 -7.42
N ALA A 104 4.01 9.87 -7.62
CA ALA A 104 5.19 9.97 -8.50
C ALA A 104 4.95 9.44 -9.91
N ALA A 105 4.01 8.51 -10.12
CA ALA A 105 3.81 7.85 -11.41
C ALA A 105 2.36 7.37 -11.60
N VAL A 106 2.02 7.06 -12.85
CA VAL A 106 0.73 6.49 -13.27
C VAL A 106 0.97 5.29 -14.19
N PRO A 107 0.05 4.32 -14.24
CA PRO A 107 -1.24 4.27 -13.53
C PRO A 107 -1.05 4.07 -12.03
N ALA A 108 -1.90 4.71 -11.24
CA ALA A 108 -1.94 4.50 -9.80
C ALA A 108 -3.37 4.17 -9.37
N LEU A 109 -3.49 3.18 -8.51
CA LEU A 109 -4.76 2.73 -7.94
C LEU A 109 -4.69 2.89 -6.43
N ILE A 110 -5.69 3.57 -5.87
CA ILE A 110 -5.80 3.78 -4.42
C ILE A 110 -7.14 3.24 -3.95
N PHE A 111 -7.10 2.34 -2.99
CA PHE A 111 -8.27 1.68 -2.41
C PHE A 111 -7.90 1.06 -1.07
N CYS A 112 -8.86 0.98 -0.15
CA CYS A 112 -8.72 0.24 1.12
C CYS A 112 -7.48 0.57 1.95
N GLY A 113 -7.02 1.84 1.91
CA GLY A 113 -5.82 2.27 2.61
C GLY A 113 -4.50 1.85 1.95
N GLU A 114 -4.53 1.39 0.72
CA GLU A 114 -3.36 0.96 -0.04
C GLU A 114 -3.22 1.76 -1.34
N MET A 115 -1.98 1.99 -1.77
CA MET A 115 -1.66 2.52 -3.09
C MET A 115 -0.85 1.50 -3.88
N HIS A 116 -1.27 1.27 -5.13
CA HIS A 116 -0.53 0.45 -6.08
C HIS A 116 -0.20 1.30 -7.32
N VAL A 117 1.06 1.27 -7.75
CA VAL A 117 1.53 2.00 -8.93
C VAL A 117 2.06 1.02 -9.96
N GLY A 118 1.66 1.20 -11.20
CA GLY A 118 2.08 0.36 -12.33
C GLY A 118 1.00 -0.62 -12.79
N TRP A 119 1.28 -1.25 -13.94
CA TRP A 119 0.41 -2.25 -14.56
C TRP A 119 1.24 -3.29 -15.31
N ASP A 120 1.22 -4.53 -14.83
CA ASP A 120 1.93 -5.68 -15.40
C ASP A 120 0.97 -6.68 -16.07
N GLY A 121 -0.22 -6.20 -16.45
CA GLY A 121 -1.26 -7.00 -17.11
C GLY A 121 -2.39 -7.42 -16.18
N ASP A 122 -3.48 -7.88 -16.79
CA ASP A 122 -4.69 -8.26 -16.06
C ASP A 122 -4.51 -9.52 -15.21
N GLU A 123 -3.69 -10.45 -15.67
CA GLU A 123 -3.43 -11.71 -14.94
C GLU A 123 -2.61 -11.48 -13.67
N VAL A 124 -1.78 -10.44 -13.63
CA VAL A 124 -0.92 -10.12 -12.49
C VAL A 124 -1.55 -8.99 -11.67
N THR A 125 -1.45 -7.76 -12.17
CA THR A 125 -1.94 -6.58 -11.44
C THR A 125 -3.46 -6.57 -11.31
N GLY A 126 -4.19 -6.88 -12.37
CA GLY A 126 -5.66 -6.94 -12.35
C GLY A 126 -6.18 -7.98 -11.37
N ALA A 127 -5.62 -9.19 -11.37
CA ALA A 127 -5.99 -10.25 -10.44
C ALA A 127 -5.70 -9.87 -8.98
N MET A 128 -4.54 -9.27 -8.71
CA MET A 128 -4.15 -8.80 -7.39
C MET A 128 -5.12 -7.73 -6.87
N ILE A 129 -5.46 -6.73 -7.70
CA ILE A 129 -6.41 -5.66 -7.32
C ILE A 129 -7.78 -6.25 -6.98
N ARG A 130 -8.32 -7.13 -7.83
CA ARG A 130 -9.60 -7.79 -7.58
C ARG A 130 -9.62 -8.57 -6.27
N GLN A 131 -8.56 -9.34 -6.00
CA GLN A 131 -8.42 -10.09 -4.75
C GLN A 131 -8.38 -9.17 -3.52
N ARG A 132 -7.64 -8.06 -3.59
CA ARG A 132 -7.53 -7.10 -2.47
C ARG A 132 -8.84 -6.37 -2.23
N LEU A 133 -9.58 -6.00 -3.28
CA LEU A 133 -10.92 -5.42 -3.17
C LEU A 133 -11.89 -6.38 -2.48
N ASP A 134 -11.91 -7.67 -2.89
CA ASP A 134 -12.75 -8.70 -2.27
C ASP A 134 -12.41 -8.88 -0.78
N ALA A 135 -11.12 -8.91 -0.43
CA ALA A 135 -10.64 -9.00 0.94
C ALA A 135 -11.03 -7.75 1.78
N CYS A 136 -10.96 -6.56 1.19
CA CYS A 136 -11.35 -5.32 1.84
C CYS A 136 -12.85 -5.33 2.19
N ARG A 137 -13.70 -5.69 1.23
CA ARG A 137 -15.14 -5.81 1.47
C ARG A 137 -15.47 -6.84 2.55
N ALA A 138 -14.79 -8.00 2.53
CA ALA A 138 -15.00 -9.04 3.54
C ALA A 138 -14.67 -8.52 4.96
N ARG A 139 -13.58 -7.76 5.13
CA ARG A 139 -13.24 -7.11 6.40
C ARG A 139 -14.31 -6.11 6.84
N ALA A 140 -14.80 -5.29 5.93
CA ALA A 140 -15.85 -4.30 6.21
C ALA A 140 -17.17 -4.95 6.63
N ALA A 141 -17.49 -6.12 6.10
CA ALA A 141 -18.68 -6.91 6.48
C ALA A 141 -18.50 -7.68 7.81
N GLY A 142 -17.46 -7.42 8.58
CA GLY A 142 -17.19 -8.13 9.84
C GLY A 142 -16.65 -9.55 9.66
N GLY A 143 -16.19 -9.87 8.46
CA GLY A 143 -15.51 -11.13 8.18
C GLY A 143 -14.15 -11.22 8.92
N PRO A 144 -13.65 -12.43 9.18
CA PRO A 144 -12.36 -12.61 9.80
C PRO A 144 -11.29 -11.91 8.97
N ALA A 145 -10.36 -11.23 9.63
CA ALA A 145 -9.22 -10.53 9.01
C ALA A 145 -8.22 -11.49 8.29
N THR A 146 -8.69 -12.67 7.92
CA THR A 146 -7.91 -13.79 7.37
C THR A 146 -7.93 -13.79 5.84
N ALA A 147 -7.64 -12.64 5.24
CA ALA A 147 -7.01 -12.64 3.93
C ALA A 147 -5.70 -11.88 4.09
N ALA A 148 -4.75 -12.50 4.79
CA ALA A 148 -3.37 -12.18 4.54
C ALA A 148 -3.20 -12.26 3.02
N VAL A 149 -2.89 -11.12 2.39
CA VAL A 149 -2.34 -11.12 1.03
C VAL A 149 -1.30 -12.22 1.04
N PRO A 150 -1.39 -13.23 0.14
CA PRO A 150 -0.30 -14.19 0.05
C PRO A 150 0.98 -13.36 -0.05
N PRO A 151 1.98 -13.60 0.78
CA PRO A 151 3.23 -12.87 0.65
C PRO A 151 3.63 -12.98 -0.81
N VAL A 152 3.94 -11.86 -1.42
CA VAL A 152 4.61 -11.85 -2.75
C VAL A 152 5.69 -12.90 -2.62
N PRO A 153 5.76 -13.92 -3.50
CA PRO A 153 6.76 -14.96 -3.37
C PRO A 153 8.13 -14.28 -3.33
N SER A 154 8.68 -14.20 -2.13
CA SER A 154 10.01 -13.63 -1.84
C SER A 154 11.13 -14.58 -2.28
N THR A 155 10.77 -15.60 -3.08
CA THR A 155 11.69 -16.56 -3.62
C THR A 155 12.26 -16.05 -4.94
N ILE A 156 13.55 -15.77 -4.94
CA ILE A 156 14.32 -15.49 -6.16
C ILE A 156 14.93 -16.81 -6.61
N ASP A 157 14.45 -17.35 -7.74
CA ASP A 157 15.04 -18.53 -8.35
C ASP A 157 16.34 -18.16 -9.08
N LEU A 158 17.47 -18.52 -8.48
CA LEU A 158 18.79 -18.37 -9.09
C LEU A 158 19.18 -19.69 -9.77
N PRO A 159 19.51 -19.66 -11.06
CA PRO A 159 19.73 -20.88 -11.86
C PRO A 159 20.92 -21.74 -11.40
N LEU A 160 21.77 -21.25 -10.48
CA LEU A 160 22.93 -21.96 -9.94
C LEU A 160 22.81 -22.34 -8.46
N ILE A 161 21.92 -21.66 -7.69
CA ILE A 161 21.86 -21.75 -6.22
C ILE A 161 20.48 -22.22 -5.74
N GLY A 162 19.47 -22.28 -6.65
CA GLY A 162 18.10 -22.63 -6.30
C GLY A 162 17.29 -21.46 -5.77
N ALA A 163 16.11 -21.76 -5.21
CA ALA A 163 15.19 -20.77 -4.66
C ALA A 163 15.72 -20.23 -3.33
N LEU A 164 16.02 -18.94 -3.28
CA LEU A 164 16.38 -18.20 -2.06
C LEU A 164 15.19 -17.38 -1.57
N ASP A 165 14.81 -17.59 -0.31
CA ASP A 165 13.80 -16.77 0.35
C ASP A 165 14.44 -15.49 0.85
N SER A 166 14.10 -14.35 0.22
CA SER A 166 14.63 -13.03 0.59
C SER A 166 14.20 -12.58 1.98
N ALA A 167 13.14 -13.16 2.55
CA ALA A 167 12.68 -12.83 3.91
C ALA A 167 13.61 -13.39 4.99
N CYS A 168 14.40 -14.42 4.67
CA CYS A 168 15.34 -15.05 5.61
C CYS A 168 16.75 -14.47 5.54
N LEU A 169 17.05 -13.61 4.55
CA LEU A 169 18.37 -13.00 4.43
C LEU A 169 18.42 -11.66 5.18
N SER A 170 19.39 -11.53 6.10
CA SER A 170 19.70 -10.25 6.71
C SER A 170 20.21 -9.27 5.63
N LEU A 171 19.87 -7.98 5.75
CA LEU A 171 20.32 -6.92 4.83
C LEU A 171 21.84 -7.01 4.46
N PRO A 172 22.78 -7.22 5.42
CA PRO A 172 24.19 -7.35 5.07
C PRO A 172 24.50 -8.60 4.26
N ALA A 173 23.80 -9.72 4.47
CA ALA A 173 24.00 -10.94 3.69
C ALA A 173 23.49 -10.78 2.25
N LEU A 174 22.34 -10.10 2.06
CA LEU A 174 21.81 -9.77 0.73
C LEU A 174 22.75 -8.84 -0.03
N THR A 175 23.31 -7.83 0.66
CA THR A 175 24.27 -6.88 0.05
C THR A 175 25.53 -7.59 -0.40
N LEU A 176 26.08 -8.52 0.41
CA LEU A 176 27.26 -9.31 0.04
C LEU A 176 26.97 -10.25 -1.14
N LEU A 177 25.78 -10.85 -1.18
CA LEU A 177 25.37 -11.72 -2.29
C LEU A 177 25.27 -10.92 -3.60
N LEU A 178 24.62 -9.77 -3.58
CA LEU A 178 24.46 -8.89 -4.75
C LEU A 178 25.83 -8.32 -5.20
N ALA A 179 26.66 -7.87 -4.27
CA ALA A 179 28.01 -7.41 -4.58
C ALA A 179 28.91 -8.52 -5.15
N GLY A 180 28.76 -9.75 -4.66
CA GLY A 180 29.45 -10.92 -5.19
C GLY A 180 29.03 -11.25 -6.63
N LEU A 181 27.73 -11.19 -6.93
CA LEU A 181 27.22 -11.40 -8.28
C LEU A 181 27.67 -10.29 -9.25
N ASP A 182 27.70 -9.04 -8.79
CA ASP A 182 28.14 -7.91 -9.60
C ASP A 182 29.65 -7.92 -9.85
N ALA A 183 30.46 -8.50 -8.95
CA ALA A 183 31.90 -8.68 -9.15
C ALA A 183 32.24 -9.58 -10.36
N PHE A 184 31.34 -10.50 -10.74
CA PHE A 184 31.47 -11.33 -11.95
C PHE A 184 30.81 -10.71 -13.19
N ASN A 185 30.27 -9.51 -13.09
CA ASN A 185 29.72 -8.79 -14.23
C ASN A 185 30.84 -8.40 -15.21
N PRO A 186 30.85 -8.94 -16.45
CA PRO A 186 31.91 -8.65 -17.41
C PRO A 186 32.07 -7.17 -17.69
N CYS A 187 31.00 -6.37 -17.61
CA CYS A 187 31.07 -4.92 -17.80
C CYS A 187 31.88 -4.21 -16.71
N ALA A 188 31.71 -4.60 -15.43
CA ALA A 188 32.50 -4.04 -14.33
C ALA A 188 33.99 -4.39 -14.48
N PHE A 189 34.29 -5.59 -14.95
CA PHE A 189 35.66 -6.04 -15.20
C PHE A 189 36.32 -5.25 -16.33
N PHE A 190 35.61 -4.97 -17.42
CA PHE A 190 36.12 -4.14 -18.53
C PHE A 190 36.40 -2.70 -18.11
N VAL A 191 35.54 -2.08 -17.30
CA VAL A 191 35.76 -0.73 -16.76
C VAL A 191 36.99 -0.70 -15.88
N LEU A 192 37.17 -1.71 -15.00
CA LEU A 192 38.34 -1.83 -14.13
C LEU A 192 39.63 -1.96 -14.92
N LEU A 193 39.68 -2.84 -15.94
CA LEU A 193 40.84 -3.02 -16.81
C LEU A 193 41.16 -1.74 -17.60
N PHE A 194 40.13 -1.04 -18.08
CA PHE A 194 40.31 0.23 -18.77
C PHE A 194 40.95 1.29 -17.87
N LEU A 195 40.45 1.45 -16.64
CA LEU A 195 41.01 2.37 -15.64
C LEU A 195 42.43 2.01 -15.24
N LEU A 196 42.73 0.74 -15.04
CA LEU A 196 44.11 0.28 -14.75
C LEU A 196 45.05 0.53 -15.94
N SER A 197 44.58 0.34 -17.17
CA SER A 197 45.35 0.65 -18.35
C SER A 197 45.65 2.13 -18.47
N MET A 198 44.69 3.01 -18.15
CA MET A 198 44.94 4.45 -18.14
C MET A 198 45.95 4.87 -17.07
N MET A 199 45.90 4.26 -15.88
CA MET A 199 46.85 4.54 -14.79
C MET A 199 48.27 4.05 -15.10
N ALA A 200 48.39 2.91 -15.82
CA ALA A 200 49.69 2.35 -16.19
C ALA A 200 50.40 3.11 -17.31
N HIS A 201 49.68 4.01 -18.03
CA HIS A 201 50.22 4.80 -19.13
C HIS A 201 50.53 6.26 -18.75
N GLN A 202 50.38 6.63 -17.47
CA GLN A 202 50.87 7.90 -16.91
C GLN A 202 52.23 7.71 -16.26
#